data_e8d638172479e8a657cf24af7ffc945d
#
_entry.id   e8d638172479e8a657cf24af7ffc945d
#
_cell.length_a   1.000
_cell.length_b   1.000
_cell.length_c   1.000
_cell.angle_alpha   90.00
_cell.angle_beta   90.00
_cell.angle_gamma   90.00
#
_symmetry.space_group_name_H-M   'P 1'
#
loop_
_entity.id
_entity.type
_entity.pdbx_description
1 polymer ?
#
loop_
_entity_poly.entity_id
_entity_poly.type
_entity_poly.pdbx_seq_one_letter_code
_entity_poly.pdbx_strand_id
1 'polypeptide(L)'
;MKQVIGGILREFYENGVPKDVKGRHLDFVEKKRTATVVMGMRRTGKTYVTYRRIQELLDEGIELERIVQINFDDERLRGLKVDDLHLIGEVHAEMFPDAASKQCWYFLDELQNIAGWEKYARRLLESSRVQLCLTGSSSKLLSKEIATEMRGRSLEIEVFPLSFSEFLLFNGVFAKIPVAPFSSVTAGRIRNAFSKYFEIGGFPDVQSDSPRIRTKTLQEYVDAVV
;
A
#
# COMPACT_ATOMS: atom_id res chain seq x y z
N MET A 1 12.40 -17.07 -14.15
CA MET A 1 11.68 -16.34 -13.09
C MET A 1 12.63 -15.77 -12.03
N LYS A 2 13.56 -16.52 -11.47
CA LYS A 2 14.52 -16.05 -10.43
C LYS A 2 15.28 -14.77 -10.82
N GLN A 3 15.79 -14.67 -12.07
CA GLN A 3 16.47 -13.47 -12.56
C GLN A 3 15.56 -12.25 -12.64
N VAL A 4 14.29 -12.44 -13.00
CA VAL A 4 13.28 -11.36 -13.06
C VAL A 4 13.02 -10.81 -11.67
N ILE A 5 12.76 -11.69 -10.70
CA ILE A 5 12.59 -11.30 -9.28
C ILE A 5 13.82 -10.55 -8.78
N GLY A 6 15.03 -11.05 -9.09
CA GLY A 6 16.27 -10.38 -8.72
C GLY A 6 16.46 -9.00 -9.36
N GLY A 7 15.96 -8.80 -10.59
CA GLY A 7 15.91 -7.48 -11.24
C GLY A 7 15.00 -6.52 -10.51
N ILE A 8 13.77 -6.95 -10.20
CA ILE A 8 12.76 -6.13 -9.50
C ILE A 8 13.25 -5.73 -8.11
N LEU A 9 13.84 -6.67 -7.35
CA LEU A 9 14.36 -6.36 -6.03
C LEU A 9 15.56 -5.39 -6.10
N ARG A 10 16.47 -5.56 -7.05
CA ARG A 10 17.57 -4.59 -7.26
C ARG A 10 17.07 -3.19 -7.55
N GLU A 11 16.10 -3.06 -8.45
CA GLU A 11 15.47 -1.76 -8.74
C GLU A 11 14.88 -1.12 -7.49
N PHE A 12 14.22 -1.90 -6.64
CA PHE A 12 13.68 -1.40 -5.37
C PHE A 12 14.81 -0.91 -4.44
N TYR A 13 15.90 -1.66 -4.29
CA TYR A 13 17.00 -1.26 -3.41
C TYR A 13 17.81 -0.09 -3.95
N GLU A 14 17.93 0.06 -5.27
CA GLU A 14 18.59 1.19 -5.91
C GLU A 14 17.76 2.49 -5.83
N ASN A 15 16.45 2.40 -6.03
CA ASN A 15 15.57 3.55 -6.11
C ASN A 15 14.93 3.91 -4.76
N GLY A 16 14.77 2.94 -3.87
CA GLY A 16 14.01 3.09 -2.62
C GLY A 16 12.52 3.34 -2.85
N VAL A 17 11.88 3.94 -1.87
CA VAL A 17 10.49 4.41 -1.98
C VAL A 17 10.44 5.85 -2.54
N PRO A 18 9.36 6.26 -3.22
CA PRO A 18 9.19 7.64 -3.68
C PRO A 18 9.39 8.65 -2.54
N LYS A 19 10.11 9.75 -2.82
CA LYS A 19 10.41 10.77 -1.80
C LYS A 19 9.20 11.67 -1.46
N ASP A 20 8.24 11.74 -2.36
CA ASP A 20 7.04 12.60 -2.27
C ASP A 20 5.80 11.86 -1.74
N VAL A 21 6.01 10.81 -0.95
CA VAL A 21 4.91 10.07 -0.33
C VAL A 21 4.12 11.01 0.59
N LYS A 22 3.00 11.52 0.07
CA LYS A 22 2.06 12.31 0.87
C LYS A 22 1.38 11.41 1.88
N GLY A 23 1.67 11.65 3.15
CA GLY A 23 1.28 10.76 4.24
C GLY A 23 -0.22 10.65 4.44
N ARG A 24 -0.69 9.42 4.44
CA ARG A 24 -1.92 9.01 5.11
C ARG A 24 -1.48 8.29 6.38
N HIS A 25 -1.89 8.77 7.53
CA HIS A 25 -1.62 8.08 8.79
C HIS A 25 -2.65 6.98 8.96
N LEU A 26 -2.21 5.75 8.79
CA LEU A 26 -2.98 4.56 9.10
C LEU A 26 -2.22 3.79 10.18
N ASP A 27 -2.94 3.33 11.18
CA ASP A 27 -2.34 2.57 12.28
C ASP A 27 -1.98 1.16 11.79
N PHE A 28 -0.71 0.96 11.46
CA PHE A 28 -0.17 -0.37 11.18
C PHE A 28 0.05 -1.11 12.51
N VAL A 29 -0.78 -2.10 12.77
CA VAL A 29 -0.60 -2.97 13.93
C VAL A 29 0.25 -4.16 13.51
N GLU A 30 1.48 -4.23 13.99
CA GLU A 30 2.35 -5.37 13.78
C GLU A 30 2.12 -6.43 14.86
N LYS A 31 1.67 -7.59 14.45
CA LYS A 31 1.48 -8.74 15.32
C LYS A 31 2.17 -9.97 14.72
N LYS A 32 2.94 -10.66 15.55
CA LYS A 32 3.63 -11.89 15.12
C LYS A 32 2.65 -12.89 14.51
N ARG A 33 3.03 -13.48 13.39
CA ARG A 33 2.26 -14.49 12.64
C ARG A 33 0.90 -13.98 12.15
N THR A 34 0.79 -12.67 11.95
CA THR A 34 -0.42 -12.03 11.43
C THR A 34 -0.03 -11.10 10.30
N ALA A 35 -0.72 -11.18 9.17
CA ALA A 35 -0.52 -10.26 8.07
C ALA A 35 -1.35 -8.99 8.28
N THR A 36 -0.79 -7.86 7.93
CA THR A 36 -1.57 -6.64 7.70
C THR A 36 -2.06 -6.66 6.25
N VAL A 37 -3.36 -6.55 6.05
CA VAL A 37 -4.00 -6.56 4.72
C VAL A 37 -4.58 -5.19 4.44
N VAL A 38 -3.96 -4.47 3.52
CA VAL A 38 -4.39 -3.13 3.10
C VAL A 38 -5.35 -3.27 1.91
N MET A 39 -6.61 -3.02 2.16
CA MET A 39 -7.69 -3.17 1.18
C MET A 39 -8.25 -1.81 0.77
N GLY A 40 -8.88 -1.75 -0.38
CA GLY A 40 -9.59 -0.56 -0.86
C GLY A 40 -9.80 -0.60 -2.37
N MET A 41 -10.64 0.28 -2.86
CA MET A 41 -10.86 0.41 -4.29
C MET A 41 -9.55 0.67 -5.04
N ARG A 42 -9.53 0.39 -6.33
CA ARG A 42 -8.42 0.82 -7.19
C ARG A 42 -8.23 2.33 -7.07
N ARG A 43 -6.97 2.78 -7.09
CA ARG A 43 -6.58 4.22 -7.07
C ARG A 43 -6.92 5.00 -5.80
N THR A 44 -7.24 4.31 -4.70
CA THR A 44 -7.36 4.97 -3.37
C THR A 44 -6.01 5.24 -2.71
N GLY A 45 -4.90 4.80 -3.32
CA GLY A 45 -3.54 5.03 -2.82
C GLY A 45 -2.99 3.94 -1.90
N LYS A 46 -3.47 2.68 -2.00
CA LYS A 46 -2.98 1.54 -1.19
C LYS A 46 -1.46 1.38 -1.25
N THR A 47 -0.88 1.38 -2.45
CA THR A 47 0.58 1.29 -2.65
C THR A 47 1.32 2.43 -1.95
N TYR A 48 0.80 3.66 -1.99
CA TYR A 48 1.40 4.80 -1.28
C TYR A 48 1.30 4.67 0.25
N VAL A 49 0.26 4.01 0.75
CA VAL A 49 0.14 3.67 2.18
C VAL A 49 1.25 2.70 2.58
N THR A 50 1.56 1.69 1.75
CA THR A 50 2.68 0.77 2.04
C THR A 50 4.03 1.47 1.93
N TYR A 51 4.24 2.35 0.96
CA TYR A 51 5.45 3.17 0.87
C TYR A 51 5.63 4.07 2.09
N ARG A 52 4.54 4.64 2.61
CA ARG A 52 4.61 5.42 3.86
C ARG A 52 5.06 4.55 5.03
N ARG A 53 4.53 3.33 5.18
CA ARG A 53 4.98 2.41 6.24
C ARG A 53 6.44 2.02 6.06
N ILE A 54 6.89 1.76 4.83
CA ILE A 54 8.31 1.51 4.55
C ILE A 54 9.16 2.71 5.01
N GLN A 55 8.75 3.93 4.71
CA GLN A 55 9.48 5.13 5.12
C GLN A 55 9.54 5.27 6.64
N GLU A 56 8.45 4.98 7.35
CA GLU A 56 8.42 4.96 8.81
C GLU A 56 9.41 3.92 9.38
N LEU A 57 9.47 2.72 8.81
CA LEU A 57 10.44 1.70 9.21
C LEU A 57 11.89 2.17 9.01
N LEU A 58 12.18 2.85 7.89
CA LEU A 58 13.50 3.42 7.64
C LEU A 58 13.82 4.54 8.64
N ASP A 59 12.86 5.39 8.98
CA ASP A 59 12.99 6.44 9.98
C ASP A 59 13.18 5.85 11.41
N GLU A 60 12.61 4.66 11.67
CA GLU A 60 12.85 3.85 12.89
C GLU A 60 14.23 3.18 12.90
N GLY A 61 15.03 3.33 11.85
CA GLY A 61 16.39 2.76 11.74
C GLY A 61 16.45 1.33 11.21
N ILE A 62 15.36 0.84 10.60
CA ILE A 62 15.38 -0.45 9.92
C ILE A 62 16.16 -0.31 8.60
N GLU A 63 17.11 -1.20 8.38
CA GLU A 63 17.91 -1.26 7.15
C GLU A 63 17.01 -1.62 5.95
N LEU A 64 17.18 -0.93 4.81
CA LEU A 64 16.37 -1.17 3.60
C LEU A 64 16.46 -2.62 3.12
N GLU A 65 17.61 -3.25 3.29
CA GLU A 65 17.87 -4.65 2.94
C GLU A 65 17.00 -5.65 3.73
N ARG A 66 16.37 -5.21 4.81
CA ARG A 66 15.41 -6.02 5.59
C ARG A 66 13.97 -5.88 5.09
N ILE A 67 13.76 -5.08 4.06
CA ILE A 67 12.46 -4.81 3.47
C ILE A 67 12.40 -5.43 2.08
N VAL A 68 11.42 -6.28 1.83
CA VAL A 68 11.14 -6.89 0.53
C VAL A 68 9.86 -6.29 0.00
N GLN A 69 9.93 -5.62 -1.15
CA GLN A 69 8.76 -5.02 -1.81
C GLN A 69 8.63 -5.57 -3.23
N ILE A 70 7.47 -6.10 -3.57
CA ILE A 70 7.14 -6.59 -4.92
C ILE A 70 5.69 -6.19 -5.22
N ASN A 71 5.50 -5.64 -6.43
CA ASN A 71 4.19 -5.40 -7.00
C ASN A 71 3.89 -6.49 -8.05
N PHE A 72 2.84 -7.29 -7.82
CA PHE A 72 2.43 -8.37 -8.72
C PHE A 72 1.58 -7.90 -9.92
N ASP A 73 1.36 -6.59 -10.08
CA ASP A 73 0.89 -5.99 -11.33
C ASP A 73 2.04 -5.76 -12.33
N ASP A 74 3.31 -5.98 -11.93
CA ASP A 74 4.47 -5.86 -12.81
C ASP A 74 4.38 -6.90 -13.95
N GLU A 75 4.41 -6.41 -15.18
CA GLU A 75 4.28 -7.23 -16.39
C GLU A 75 5.38 -8.28 -16.53
N ARG A 76 6.58 -8.02 -15.96
CA ARG A 76 7.71 -8.95 -15.95
C ARG A 76 7.43 -10.21 -15.14
N LEU A 77 6.47 -10.14 -14.21
CA LEU A 77 6.01 -11.28 -13.40
C LEU A 77 4.90 -12.08 -14.10
N ARG A 78 4.54 -11.75 -15.34
CA ARG A 78 3.54 -12.52 -16.10
C ARG A 78 3.96 -13.98 -16.22
N GLY A 79 3.06 -14.88 -15.79
CA GLY A 79 3.32 -16.32 -15.78
C GLY A 79 3.97 -16.85 -14.49
N LEU A 80 4.26 -15.99 -13.52
CA LEU A 80 4.66 -16.41 -12.17
C LEU A 80 3.53 -17.25 -11.56
N LYS A 81 3.88 -18.39 -10.98
CA LYS A 81 2.95 -19.29 -10.30
C LYS A 81 3.21 -19.30 -8.80
N VAL A 82 2.24 -19.79 -8.04
CA VAL A 82 2.37 -19.94 -6.58
C VAL A 82 3.61 -20.74 -6.19
N ASP A 83 3.97 -21.74 -6.98
CA ASP A 83 5.14 -22.58 -6.74
C ASP A 83 6.47 -21.80 -6.90
N ASP A 84 6.48 -20.72 -7.66
CA ASP A 84 7.65 -19.87 -7.86
C ASP A 84 7.82 -18.81 -6.77
N LEU A 85 6.78 -18.54 -5.94
CA LEU A 85 6.83 -17.47 -4.94
C LEU A 85 7.93 -17.66 -3.88
N HIS A 86 8.38 -18.90 -3.64
CA HIS A 86 9.48 -19.17 -2.73
C HIS A 86 10.80 -18.53 -3.19
N LEU A 87 10.97 -18.33 -4.52
CA LEU A 87 12.16 -17.69 -5.10
C LEU A 87 12.37 -16.27 -4.59
N ILE A 88 11.32 -15.58 -4.13
CA ILE A 88 11.44 -14.23 -3.56
C ILE A 88 12.35 -14.25 -2.34
N GLY A 89 12.10 -15.17 -1.41
CA GLY A 89 12.92 -15.31 -0.21
C GLY A 89 14.31 -15.82 -0.50
N GLU A 90 14.48 -16.72 -1.49
CA GLU A 90 15.79 -17.23 -1.91
C GLU A 90 16.65 -16.10 -2.51
N VAL A 91 16.09 -15.33 -3.45
CA VAL A 91 16.80 -14.20 -4.08
C VAL A 91 17.17 -13.15 -3.05
N HIS A 92 16.25 -12.82 -2.14
CA HIS A 92 16.53 -11.87 -1.06
C HIS A 92 17.69 -12.36 -0.16
N ALA A 93 17.67 -13.64 0.24
CA ALA A 93 18.71 -14.22 1.07
C ALA A 93 20.08 -14.33 0.34
N GLU A 94 20.07 -14.52 -0.98
CA GLU A 94 21.30 -14.50 -1.80
C GLU A 94 21.87 -13.07 -1.93
N MET A 95 21.00 -12.05 -2.03
CA MET A 95 21.46 -10.66 -2.11
C MET A 95 21.93 -10.13 -0.76
N PHE A 96 21.25 -10.47 0.32
CA PHE A 96 21.47 -9.92 1.66
C PHE A 96 21.38 -11.01 2.75
N PRO A 97 22.38 -11.91 2.85
CA PRO A 97 22.34 -13.03 3.81
C PRO A 97 22.17 -12.58 5.27
N ASP A 98 22.87 -11.51 5.66
CA ASP A 98 22.83 -10.99 7.02
C ASP A 98 21.46 -10.36 7.36
N ALA A 99 20.87 -9.61 6.43
CA ALA A 99 19.54 -9.03 6.58
C ALA A 99 18.46 -10.11 6.65
N ALA A 100 18.52 -11.12 5.76
CA ALA A 100 17.58 -12.23 5.72
C ALA A 100 17.60 -13.11 6.98
N SER A 101 18.70 -13.09 7.74
CA SER A 101 18.80 -13.78 9.04
C SER A 101 18.05 -13.07 10.18
N LYS A 102 17.77 -11.78 10.02
CA LYS A 102 17.06 -10.91 10.98
C LYS A 102 15.54 -10.93 10.71
N GLN A 103 14.79 -10.10 11.46
CA GLN A 103 13.39 -9.80 11.16
C GLN A 103 13.30 -9.00 9.86
N CYS A 104 12.45 -9.44 8.93
CA CYS A 104 12.22 -8.80 7.64
C CYS A 104 10.74 -8.41 7.47
N TRP A 105 10.52 -7.38 6.66
CA TRP A 105 9.19 -6.89 6.29
C TRP A 105 8.93 -7.16 4.81
N TYR A 106 7.87 -7.91 4.52
CA TYR A 106 7.46 -8.25 3.16
C TYR A 106 6.22 -7.44 2.81
N PHE A 107 6.36 -6.54 1.84
CA PHE A 107 5.27 -5.76 1.24
C PHE A 107 4.96 -6.36 -0.13
N LEU A 108 3.87 -7.10 -0.22
CA LEU A 108 3.46 -7.83 -1.40
C LEU A 108 2.19 -7.16 -1.96
N ASP A 109 2.39 -6.30 -2.97
CA ASP A 109 1.33 -5.48 -3.56
C ASP A 109 0.60 -6.27 -4.65
N GLU A 110 -0.75 -6.26 -4.62
CA GLU A 110 -1.65 -6.95 -5.56
C GLU A 110 -1.38 -8.47 -5.66
N LEU A 111 -1.00 -9.11 -4.53
CA LEU A 111 -0.63 -10.54 -4.48
C LEU A 111 -1.77 -11.48 -4.95
N GLN A 112 -3.04 -11.05 -4.88
CA GLN A 112 -4.18 -11.83 -5.38
C GLN A 112 -4.15 -12.08 -6.90
N ASN A 113 -3.24 -11.47 -7.63
CA ASN A 113 -3.03 -11.79 -9.05
C ASN A 113 -2.40 -13.18 -9.26
N ILE A 114 -1.86 -13.78 -8.19
CA ILE A 114 -1.29 -15.13 -8.22
C ILE A 114 -2.27 -16.11 -7.58
N ALA A 115 -2.87 -17.00 -8.38
CA ALA A 115 -3.79 -17.99 -7.87
C ALA A 115 -3.14 -18.90 -6.81
N GLY A 116 -3.78 -19.09 -5.66
CA GLY A 116 -3.28 -19.93 -4.55
C GLY A 116 -2.21 -19.25 -3.67
N TRP A 117 -2.08 -17.92 -3.79
CA TRP A 117 -1.13 -17.10 -3.02
C TRP A 117 -1.24 -17.28 -1.49
N GLU A 118 -2.41 -17.67 -1.00
CA GLU A 118 -2.70 -17.82 0.43
C GLU A 118 -1.79 -18.87 1.10
N LYS A 119 -1.41 -19.92 0.35
CA LYS A 119 -0.48 -20.94 0.81
C LYS A 119 0.91 -20.35 1.08
N TYR A 120 1.35 -19.47 0.19
CA TYR A 120 2.62 -18.78 0.35
C TYR A 120 2.60 -17.80 1.53
N ALA A 121 1.54 -16.98 1.63
CA ALA A 121 1.36 -16.06 2.74
C ALA A 121 1.35 -16.78 4.09
N ARG A 122 0.61 -17.89 4.22
CA ARG A 122 0.61 -18.72 5.43
C ARG A 122 1.99 -19.23 5.78
N ARG A 123 2.75 -19.73 4.80
CA ARG A 123 4.11 -20.21 5.01
C ARG A 123 5.03 -19.08 5.52
N LEU A 124 4.93 -17.88 4.97
CA LEU A 124 5.67 -16.72 5.47
C LEU A 124 5.32 -16.40 6.94
N LEU A 125 4.06 -16.48 7.30
CA LEU A 125 3.58 -16.23 8.66
C LEU A 125 3.98 -17.30 9.69
N GLU A 126 4.38 -18.49 9.25
CA GLU A 126 4.94 -19.51 10.16
C GLU A 126 6.30 -19.05 10.72
N SER A 127 7.04 -18.25 9.96
CA SER A 127 8.25 -17.62 10.43
C SER A 127 7.94 -16.44 11.35
N SER A 128 8.43 -16.50 12.59
CA SER A 128 8.34 -15.36 13.52
C SER A 128 9.21 -14.16 13.14
N ARG A 129 10.05 -14.32 12.11
CA ARG A 129 10.96 -13.29 11.60
C ARG A 129 10.37 -12.50 10.42
N VAL A 130 9.20 -12.86 9.94
CA VAL A 130 8.56 -12.15 8.82
C VAL A 130 7.36 -11.35 9.33
N GLN A 131 7.37 -10.06 9.06
CA GLN A 131 6.18 -9.22 9.10
C GLN A 131 5.64 -9.10 7.68
N LEU A 132 4.36 -9.40 7.49
CA LEU A 132 3.75 -9.49 6.18
C LEU A 132 2.69 -8.40 6.01
N CYS A 133 2.86 -7.58 4.99
CA CYS A 133 1.89 -6.61 4.53
C CYS A 133 1.44 -7.00 3.11
N LEU A 134 0.15 -7.17 2.93
CA LEU A 134 -0.47 -7.50 1.66
C LEU A 134 -1.34 -6.33 1.22
N THR A 135 -1.38 -6.06 -0.07
CA THR A 135 -2.39 -5.14 -0.60
C THR A 135 -3.24 -5.82 -1.66
N GLY A 136 -4.40 -5.26 -1.92
CA GLY A 136 -5.23 -5.67 -3.04
C GLY A 136 -6.56 -4.93 -3.13
N SER A 137 -7.24 -5.09 -4.26
CA SER A 137 -8.55 -4.48 -4.46
C SER A 137 -9.60 -5.19 -3.60
N SER A 138 -10.47 -4.41 -2.94
CA SER A 138 -11.49 -4.91 -2.02
C SER A 138 -12.39 -6.01 -2.60
N SER A 139 -12.72 -5.94 -3.88
CA SER A 139 -13.57 -6.93 -4.55
C SER A 139 -12.94 -8.33 -4.65
N LYS A 140 -11.60 -8.41 -4.67
CA LYS A 140 -10.87 -9.68 -4.79
C LYS A 140 -10.33 -10.20 -3.44
N LEU A 141 -10.05 -9.30 -2.49
CA LEU A 141 -9.51 -9.64 -1.18
C LEU A 141 -10.59 -9.81 -0.09
N LEU A 142 -11.76 -9.18 -0.23
CA LEU A 142 -12.90 -9.36 0.69
C LEU A 142 -13.64 -10.69 0.51
N SER A 143 -13.24 -11.49 -0.48
CA SER A 143 -13.81 -12.81 -0.63
C SER A 143 -13.52 -13.63 0.61
N LYS A 144 -14.43 -14.55 0.93
CA LYS A 144 -14.35 -15.55 2.00
C LYS A 144 -12.98 -16.26 2.12
N GLU A 145 -12.12 -16.10 1.12
CA GLU A 145 -10.78 -16.68 1.00
C GLU A 145 -9.82 -16.14 2.07
N ILE A 146 -9.75 -14.81 2.32
CA ILE A 146 -8.86 -14.30 3.38
C ILE A 146 -9.37 -14.74 4.76
N ALA A 147 -10.65 -14.54 5.01
CA ALA A 147 -11.21 -14.91 6.33
C ALA A 147 -11.11 -16.41 6.61
N THR A 148 -11.28 -17.26 5.58
CA THR A 148 -11.18 -18.71 5.71
C THR A 148 -9.76 -19.24 5.58
N GLU A 149 -8.98 -18.74 4.61
CA GLU A 149 -7.64 -19.26 4.33
C GLU A 149 -6.57 -18.71 5.28
N MET A 150 -6.69 -17.45 5.69
CA MET A 150 -5.77 -16.86 6.68
C MET A 150 -6.18 -17.22 8.14
N ARG A 151 -7.36 -17.80 8.38
CA ARG A 151 -7.81 -18.35 9.68
C ARG A 151 -7.59 -17.40 10.86
N GLY A 152 -8.02 -16.15 10.74
CA GLY A 152 -7.86 -15.14 11.80
C GLY A 152 -6.41 -14.63 11.99
N ARG A 153 -5.54 -14.85 10.99
CA ARG A 153 -4.16 -14.35 10.97
C ARG A 153 -4.02 -13.13 10.05
N SER A 154 -5.05 -12.32 9.93
CA SER A 154 -5.04 -11.06 9.20
C SER A 154 -5.62 -9.94 10.04
N LEU A 155 -5.03 -8.75 9.89
CA LEU A 155 -5.55 -7.47 10.38
C LEU A 155 -5.81 -6.61 9.16
N GLU A 156 -7.05 -6.20 8.98
CA GLU A 156 -7.50 -5.50 7.79
C GLU A 156 -7.44 -3.99 8.03
N ILE A 157 -6.88 -3.27 7.05
CA ILE A 157 -6.89 -1.81 6.97
C ILE A 157 -7.61 -1.43 5.69
N GLU A 158 -8.76 -0.78 5.80
CA GLU A 158 -9.50 -0.32 4.63
C GLU A 158 -9.09 1.09 4.24
N VAL A 159 -8.66 1.26 2.99
CA VAL A 159 -8.21 2.52 2.41
C VAL A 159 -9.31 3.09 1.54
N PHE A 160 -10.00 4.09 2.06
CA PHE A 160 -11.00 4.87 1.33
C PHE A 160 -10.35 5.98 0.49
N PRO A 161 -11.05 6.61 -0.45
CA PRO A 161 -10.65 7.91 -0.96
C PRO A 161 -10.35 8.90 0.17
N LEU A 162 -9.55 9.94 -0.09
CA LEU A 162 -9.18 10.92 0.94
C LEU A 162 -10.42 11.46 1.66
N SER A 163 -10.42 11.39 2.98
CA SER A 163 -11.34 12.17 3.81
C SER A 163 -11.09 13.66 3.63
N PHE A 164 -12.00 14.52 4.04
CA PHE A 164 -11.79 15.96 3.97
C PHE A 164 -10.53 16.41 4.75
N SER A 165 -10.28 15.82 5.89
CA SER A 165 -9.06 16.10 6.66
C SER A 165 -7.78 15.72 5.90
N GLU A 166 -7.76 14.54 5.28
CA GLU A 166 -6.65 14.11 4.45
C GLU A 166 -6.51 14.99 3.19
N PHE A 167 -7.61 15.40 2.57
CA PHE A 167 -7.61 16.32 1.45
C PHE A 167 -6.95 17.67 1.81
N LEU A 168 -7.21 18.20 3.00
CA LEU A 168 -6.58 19.45 3.47
C LEU A 168 -5.06 19.34 3.56
N LEU A 169 -4.57 18.22 4.10
CA LEU A 169 -3.13 17.95 4.22
C LEU A 169 -2.51 17.63 2.84
N PHE A 170 -3.16 16.76 2.08
CA PHE A 170 -2.68 16.28 0.78
C PHE A 170 -2.49 17.43 -0.22
N ASN A 171 -3.41 18.39 -0.22
CA ASN A 171 -3.37 19.57 -1.09
C ASN A 171 -2.61 20.76 -0.47
N GLY A 172 -1.96 20.59 0.69
CA GLY A 172 -1.18 21.64 1.33
C GLY A 172 -2.01 22.85 1.79
N VAL A 173 -3.34 22.67 1.98
CA VAL A 173 -4.19 23.75 2.52
C VAL A 173 -3.76 24.09 3.94
N PHE A 174 -3.40 23.07 4.72
CA PHE A 174 -2.80 23.21 6.04
C PHE A 174 -1.65 22.21 6.20
N ALA A 175 -0.63 22.58 6.96
CA ALA A 175 0.46 21.67 7.34
C ALA A 175 0.02 20.67 8.43
N LYS A 176 -0.93 21.08 9.27
CA LYS A 176 -1.59 20.25 10.31
C LYS A 176 -3.07 20.59 10.35
N ILE A 177 -3.90 19.61 10.69
CA ILE A 177 -5.34 19.83 10.84
C ILE A 177 -5.59 20.86 11.92
N PRO A 178 -6.29 21.98 11.60
CA PRO A 178 -6.59 23.00 12.57
C PRO A 178 -7.59 22.49 13.61
N VAL A 179 -7.43 22.93 14.86
CA VAL A 179 -8.31 22.58 15.99
C VAL A 179 -9.19 23.76 16.31
N ALA A 180 -10.47 23.51 16.57
CA ALA A 180 -11.44 24.53 16.98
C ALA A 180 -11.08 25.10 18.39
N PRO A 181 -11.44 26.39 18.67
CA PRO A 181 -12.17 27.34 17.83
C PRO A 181 -11.30 27.93 16.71
N PHE A 182 -11.89 28.15 15.52
CA PHE A 182 -11.18 28.69 14.37
C PHE A 182 -11.26 30.22 14.32
N SER A 183 -10.16 30.87 13.89
CA SER A 183 -10.23 32.26 13.45
C SER A 183 -11.10 32.42 12.20
N SER A 184 -11.58 33.61 11.93
CA SER A 184 -12.38 33.89 10.71
C SER A 184 -11.62 33.55 9.42
N VAL A 185 -10.32 33.77 9.40
CA VAL A 185 -9.43 33.46 8.27
C VAL A 185 -9.34 31.94 8.08
N THR A 186 -9.09 31.18 9.16
CA THR A 186 -9.03 29.71 9.13
C THR A 186 -10.36 29.13 8.71
N ALA A 187 -11.48 29.63 9.26
CA ALA A 187 -12.83 29.20 8.86
C ALA A 187 -13.11 29.48 7.38
N GLY A 188 -12.66 30.62 6.86
CA GLY A 188 -12.76 30.95 5.43
C GLY A 188 -11.98 29.97 4.55
N ARG A 189 -10.73 29.65 4.92
CA ARG A 189 -9.91 28.67 4.19
C ARG A 189 -10.53 27.27 4.20
N ILE A 190 -11.08 26.83 5.34
CA ILE A 190 -11.78 25.54 5.47
C ILE A 190 -12.99 25.50 4.54
N ARG A 191 -13.84 26.55 4.54
CA ARG A 191 -15.03 26.59 3.65
C ARG A 191 -14.65 26.52 2.18
N ASN A 192 -13.65 27.30 1.76
CA ASN A 192 -13.18 27.28 0.37
C ASN A 192 -12.62 25.91 -0.02
N ALA A 193 -11.85 25.28 0.87
CA ALA A 193 -11.33 23.94 0.65
C ALA A 193 -12.44 22.89 0.60
N PHE A 194 -13.47 23.02 1.43
CA PHE A 194 -14.63 22.13 1.43
C PHE A 194 -15.40 22.19 0.10
N SER A 195 -15.62 23.40 -0.44
CA SER A 195 -16.24 23.55 -1.76
C SER A 195 -15.42 22.87 -2.86
N LYS A 196 -14.08 23.00 -2.81
CA LYS A 196 -13.18 22.29 -3.73
C LYS A 196 -13.24 20.77 -3.55
N TYR A 197 -13.25 20.30 -2.31
CA TYR A 197 -13.35 18.86 -2.02
C TYR A 197 -14.64 18.27 -2.58
N PHE A 198 -15.75 19.02 -2.46
CA PHE A 198 -17.05 18.59 -2.99
C PHE A 198 -17.06 18.50 -4.52
N GLU A 199 -16.30 19.37 -5.20
CA GLU A 199 -16.16 19.37 -6.66
C GLU A 199 -15.15 18.34 -7.18
N ILE A 200 -14.01 18.16 -6.48
CA ILE A 200 -12.88 17.33 -6.92
C ILE A 200 -13.07 15.86 -6.50
N GLY A 201 -13.64 15.65 -5.32
CA GLY A 201 -13.70 14.35 -4.68
C GLY A 201 -12.42 13.95 -3.95
N GLY A 202 -12.41 12.72 -3.42
CA GLY A 202 -11.34 12.22 -2.55
C GLY A 202 -10.31 11.30 -3.22
N PHE A 203 -10.38 11.02 -4.52
CA PHE A 203 -9.37 10.17 -5.15
C PHE A 203 -8.03 10.91 -5.29
N PRO A 204 -6.91 10.32 -4.79
CA PRO A 204 -5.61 11.01 -4.78
C PRO A 204 -5.11 11.44 -6.16
N ASP A 205 -5.21 10.58 -7.15
CA ASP A 205 -4.65 10.81 -8.49
C ASP A 205 -5.38 11.88 -9.30
N VAL A 206 -6.64 12.20 -8.99
CA VAL A 206 -7.37 13.25 -9.71
C VAL A 206 -7.23 14.65 -9.07
N GLN A 207 -6.48 14.76 -7.97
CA GLN A 207 -6.39 16.03 -7.22
C GLN A 207 -5.75 17.17 -8.03
N SER A 208 -4.80 16.85 -8.91
CA SER A 208 -4.11 17.80 -9.77
C SER A 208 -4.67 17.90 -11.19
N ASP A 209 -5.68 17.08 -11.53
CA ASP A 209 -6.23 17.02 -12.87
C ASP A 209 -7.07 18.24 -13.23
N SER A 210 -7.05 18.61 -14.51
CA SER A 210 -8.01 19.57 -15.04
C SER A 210 -9.44 19.03 -14.95
N PRO A 211 -10.49 19.87 -14.85
CA PRO A 211 -11.87 19.40 -14.68
C PRO A 211 -12.30 18.38 -15.74
N ARG A 212 -11.90 18.56 -16.98
CA ARG A 212 -12.24 17.66 -18.09
C ARG A 212 -11.61 16.26 -17.92
N ILE A 213 -10.33 16.21 -17.57
CA ILE A 213 -9.60 14.95 -17.36
C ILE A 213 -10.19 14.24 -16.14
N ARG A 214 -10.37 14.96 -15.03
CA ARG A 214 -10.96 14.45 -13.80
C ARG A 214 -12.32 13.79 -14.02
N THR A 215 -13.24 14.47 -14.70
CA THR A 215 -14.58 13.92 -14.97
C THR A 215 -14.47 12.60 -15.74
N LYS A 216 -13.63 12.55 -16.77
CA LYS A 216 -13.43 11.32 -17.55
C LYS A 216 -12.84 10.21 -16.69
N THR A 217 -11.80 10.50 -15.91
CA THR A 217 -11.12 9.54 -15.04
C THR A 217 -12.08 8.98 -13.96
N LEU A 218 -12.87 9.85 -13.32
CA LEU A 218 -13.85 9.41 -12.33
C LEU A 218 -14.98 8.56 -12.96
N GLN A 219 -15.40 8.87 -14.18
CA GLN A 219 -16.36 8.05 -14.92
C GLN A 219 -15.79 6.64 -15.17
N GLU A 220 -14.53 6.55 -15.61
CA GLU A 220 -13.85 5.26 -15.81
C GLU A 220 -13.75 4.44 -14.49
N TYR A 221 -13.64 5.10 -13.32
CA TYR A 221 -13.65 4.39 -12.02
C TYR A 221 -15.02 3.82 -11.69
N VAL A 222 -16.09 4.56 -11.97
CA VAL A 222 -17.47 4.08 -11.79
C VAL A 222 -17.72 2.89 -12.72
N ASP A 223 -17.40 3.03 -14.01
CA ASP A 223 -17.61 1.99 -15.02
C ASP A 223 -16.82 0.70 -14.73
N ALA A 224 -15.70 0.80 -14.01
CA ALA A 224 -14.89 -0.37 -13.63
C ALA A 224 -15.44 -1.13 -12.40
N VAL A 225 -16.45 -0.59 -11.70
CA VAL A 225 -17.04 -1.19 -10.49
C VAL A 225 -18.45 -1.74 -10.76
N VAL A 226 -19.13 -1.20 -11.75
CA VAL A 226 -20.47 -1.63 -12.20
C VAL A 226 -20.36 -2.72 -13.26
#